data_f83550435b19dce599e699d469bca3f2
#
_entry.id   f83550435b19dce599e699d469bca3f2
#
_cell.length_a   1.000
_cell.length_b   1.000
_cell.length_c   1.000
_cell.angle_alpha   90.00
_cell.angle_beta   90.00
_cell.angle_gamma   90.00
#
_symmetry.space_group_name_H-M   'P 1'
#
loop_
_entity.id
_entity.type
_entity.pdbx_description
1 polymer ?
#
loop_
_entity_poly.entity_id
_entity_poly.type
_entity_poly.pdbx_seq_one_letter_code
_entity_poly.pdbx_strand_id
1 'polypeptide(L)'
;MLKYVIILIVLPIIAAAEIEHARDLMEEGQFEKAMQELLPAARSGNADAEELIGIMYAMGLGVKRDDIRAFDWYLRASMKGHPGAQSGVGWYYEIGRGLPAPDLIRAYTWYVLSAIGGDPDAAISQEEVVKKMTREEIEKAHVLINDYKVWIYPFR
;
A
#
# COMPACT_ATOMS: atom_id res chain seq x y z
N MET A 1 34.34 -10.56 -9.99
CA MET A 1 33.46 -10.56 -8.81
C MET A 1 33.17 -9.15 -8.27
N LEU A 2 34.15 -8.27 -8.10
CA LEU A 2 33.95 -6.93 -7.50
C LEU A 2 32.99 -6.01 -8.29
N LYS A 3 32.99 -6.07 -9.64
CA LYS A 3 32.09 -5.27 -10.48
C LYS A 3 30.59 -5.58 -10.29
N TYR A 4 30.23 -6.84 -10.04
CA TYR A 4 28.83 -7.25 -9.84
C TYR A 4 28.32 -6.91 -8.44
N VAL A 5 29.20 -6.89 -7.43
CA VAL A 5 28.84 -6.48 -6.06
C VAL A 5 28.51 -4.99 -5.99
N ILE A 6 29.27 -4.15 -6.72
CA ILE A 6 29.03 -2.70 -6.77
C ILE A 6 27.67 -2.40 -7.44
N ILE A 7 27.33 -3.09 -8.53
CA ILE A 7 26.02 -2.91 -9.20
C ILE A 7 24.86 -3.30 -8.29
N LEU A 8 24.97 -4.38 -7.51
CA LEU A 8 23.96 -4.83 -6.57
C LEU A 8 23.70 -3.87 -5.39
N ILE A 9 24.69 -3.08 -5.00
CA ILE A 9 24.58 -2.11 -3.90
C ILE A 9 24.10 -0.74 -4.39
N VAL A 10 24.48 -0.33 -5.59
CA VAL A 10 24.20 1.01 -6.11
C VAL A 10 22.76 1.14 -6.64
N LEU A 11 22.20 0.10 -7.25
CA LEU A 11 20.83 0.13 -7.79
C LEU A 11 19.73 0.44 -6.74
N PRO A 12 19.69 -0.20 -5.55
CA PRO A 12 18.68 0.13 -4.55
C PRO A 12 18.85 1.54 -3.95
N ILE A 13 20.08 2.05 -3.88
CA ILE A 13 20.34 3.41 -3.39
C ILE A 13 19.82 4.46 -4.38
N ILE A 14 20.03 4.23 -5.68
CA ILE A 14 19.52 5.13 -6.73
C ILE A 14 17.97 5.11 -6.73
N ALA A 15 17.36 3.92 -6.66
CA ALA A 15 15.92 3.79 -6.60
C ALA A 15 15.31 4.49 -5.37
N ALA A 16 15.95 4.41 -4.21
CA ALA A 16 15.50 5.12 -3.02
C ALA A 16 15.59 6.64 -3.19
N ALA A 17 16.69 7.15 -3.79
CA ALA A 17 16.86 8.58 -4.04
C ALA A 17 15.82 9.12 -5.05
N GLU A 18 15.45 8.34 -6.07
CA GLU A 18 14.41 8.70 -7.03
C GLU A 18 13.03 8.79 -6.36
N ILE A 19 12.72 7.89 -5.41
CA ILE A 19 11.45 7.93 -4.67
C ILE A 19 11.40 9.16 -3.75
N GLU A 20 12.48 9.48 -3.04
CA GLU A 20 12.53 10.68 -2.20
C GLU A 20 12.37 11.95 -3.05
N HIS A 21 13.05 12.06 -4.19
CA HIS A 21 12.89 13.19 -5.09
C HIS A 21 11.43 13.30 -5.63
N ALA A 22 10.79 12.16 -5.92
CA ALA A 22 9.39 12.17 -6.31
C ALA A 22 8.46 12.65 -5.17
N ARG A 23 8.78 12.35 -3.90
CA ARG A 23 8.07 12.89 -2.74
C ARG A 23 8.23 14.41 -2.64
N ASP A 24 9.46 14.92 -2.80
CA ASP A 24 9.74 16.36 -2.81
C ASP A 24 8.91 17.06 -3.91
N LEU A 25 8.87 16.49 -5.12
CA LEU A 25 8.05 17.01 -6.22
C LEU A 25 6.56 17.02 -5.88
N MET A 26 6.06 16.01 -5.16
CA MET A 26 4.67 15.98 -4.71
C MET A 26 4.40 17.08 -3.67
N GLU A 27 5.32 17.32 -2.73
CA GLU A 27 5.22 18.39 -1.73
C GLU A 27 5.23 19.79 -2.39
N GLU A 28 6.02 19.96 -3.46
CA GLU A 28 6.05 21.17 -4.27
C GLU A 28 4.83 21.34 -5.20
N GLY A 29 3.92 20.34 -5.25
CA GLY A 29 2.77 20.35 -6.15
C GLY A 29 3.11 20.04 -7.62
N GLN A 30 4.32 19.55 -7.91
CA GLN A 30 4.78 19.19 -9.26
C GLN A 30 4.37 17.75 -9.61
N PHE A 31 3.08 17.45 -9.50
CA PHE A 31 2.53 16.09 -9.54
C PHE A 31 2.80 15.34 -10.85
N GLU A 32 2.75 16.02 -12.00
CA GLU A 32 3.01 15.38 -13.30
C GLU A 32 4.45 14.89 -13.40
N LYS A 33 5.41 15.65 -12.85
CA LYS A 33 6.82 15.25 -12.81
C LYS A 33 7.03 14.09 -11.84
N ALA A 34 6.43 14.16 -10.64
CA ALA A 34 6.46 13.07 -9.68
C ALA A 34 5.93 11.77 -10.29
N MET A 35 4.82 11.82 -11.02
CA MET A 35 4.27 10.65 -11.73
C MET A 35 5.25 10.08 -12.77
N GLN A 36 5.94 10.95 -13.53
CA GLN A 36 6.92 10.51 -14.52
C GLN A 36 8.10 9.78 -13.89
N GLU A 37 8.54 10.19 -12.71
CA GLU A 37 9.63 9.53 -11.96
C GLU A 37 9.16 8.24 -11.28
N LEU A 38 7.96 8.22 -10.71
CA LEU A 38 7.42 7.05 -10.00
C LEU A 38 7.10 5.88 -10.94
N LEU A 39 6.60 6.15 -12.16
CA LEU A 39 6.13 5.10 -13.06
C LEU A 39 7.19 4.04 -13.42
N PRO A 40 8.45 4.35 -13.74
CA PRO A 40 9.48 3.34 -13.99
C PRO A 40 9.75 2.47 -12.76
N ALA A 41 9.86 3.07 -11.57
CA ALA A 41 10.08 2.36 -10.32
C ALA A 41 8.90 1.44 -9.97
N ALA A 42 7.66 1.92 -10.10
CA ALA A 42 6.46 1.12 -9.88
C ALA A 42 6.34 -0.05 -10.86
N ARG A 43 6.69 0.16 -12.14
CA ARG A 43 6.73 -0.92 -13.14
C ARG A 43 7.77 -1.99 -12.83
N SER A 44 8.87 -1.61 -12.21
CA SER A 44 9.89 -2.56 -11.71
C SER A 44 9.51 -3.22 -10.39
N GLY A 45 8.37 -2.84 -9.79
CA GLY A 45 7.81 -3.47 -8.60
C GLY A 45 8.22 -2.81 -7.29
N ASN A 46 8.69 -1.57 -7.30
CA ASN A 46 8.96 -0.80 -6.09
C ASN A 46 7.64 -0.48 -5.38
N ALA A 47 7.48 -0.96 -4.14
CA ALA A 47 6.24 -0.84 -3.38
C ALA A 47 5.95 0.61 -2.93
N ASP A 48 6.98 1.40 -2.60
CA ASP A 48 6.81 2.81 -2.23
C ASP A 48 6.29 3.63 -3.43
N ALA A 49 6.84 3.38 -4.64
CA ALA A 49 6.36 4.03 -5.85
C ALA A 49 4.92 3.64 -6.18
N GLU A 50 4.56 2.37 -6.02
CA GLU A 50 3.18 1.89 -6.23
C GLU A 50 2.21 2.54 -5.25
N GLU A 51 2.59 2.67 -3.98
CA GLU A 51 1.78 3.34 -2.96
C GLU A 51 1.57 4.82 -3.30
N LEU A 52 2.63 5.55 -3.67
CA LEU A 52 2.55 6.95 -4.04
C LEU A 52 1.66 7.19 -5.26
N ILE A 53 1.74 6.33 -6.29
CA ILE A 53 0.84 6.39 -7.44
C ILE A 53 -0.61 6.11 -7.00
N GLY A 54 -0.82 5.19 -6.07
CA GLY A 54 -2.12 4.95 -5.46
C GLY A 54 -2.69 6.21 -4.83
N ILE A 55 -1.91 6.94 -4.04
CA ILE A 55 -2.28 8.24 -3.45
C ILE A 55 -2.64 9.25 -4.55
N MET A 56 -1.83 9.36 -5.61
CA MET A 56 -2.08 10.31 -6.70
C MET A 56 -3.42 10.06 -7.38
N TYR A 57 -3.78 8.80 -7.67
CA TYR A 57 -5.09 8.47 -8.21
C TYR A 57 -6.23 8.67 -7.21
N ALA A 58 -6.02 8.33 -5.94
CA ALA A 58 -7.03 8.50 -4.88
C ALA A 58 -7.42 9.96 -4.66
N MET A 59 -6.45 10.86 -4.76
CA MET A 59 -6.62 12.28 -4.50
C MET A 59 -6.76 13.12 -5.78
N GLY A 60 -6.46 12.57 -6.95
CA GLY A 60 -6.46 13.30 -8.22
C GLY A 60 -5.28 14.26 -8.37
N LEU A 61 -4.08 13.87 -7.88
CA LEU A 61 -2.87 14.69 -7.93
C LEU A 61 -2.15 14.48 -9.27
N GLY A 62 -2.16 15.49 -10.14
CA GLY A 62 -1.57 15.43 -11.48
C GLY A 62 -2.25 14.45 -12.44
N VAL A 63 -3.28 13.75 -12.00
CA VAL A 63 -4.11 12.83 -12.77
C VAL A 63 -5.57 13.00 -12.39
N LYS A 64 -6.49 12.59 -13.28
CA LYS A 64 -7.89 12.52 -12.90
C LYS A 64 -8.06 11.47 -11.79
N ARG A 65 -8.78 11.85 -10.72
CA ARG A 65 -9.12 10.93 -9.64
C ARG A 65 -9.78 9.66 -10.18
N ASP A 66 -9.29 8.52 -9.72
CA ASP A 66 -9.78 7.20 -10.14
C ASP A 66 -9.60 6.21 -8.97
N ASP A 67 -10.70 5.95 -8.25
CA ASP A 67 -10.69 5.10 -7.06
C ASP A 67 -10.39 3.62 -7.40
N ILE A 68 -10.71 3.16 -8.61
CA ILE A 68 -10.39 1.78 -9.06
C ILE A 68 -8.88 1.65 -9.27
N ARG A 69 -8.28 2.59 -10.01
CA ARG A 69 -6.83 2.59 -10.23
C ARG A 69 -6.06 2.79 -8.93
N ALA A 70 -6.55 3.64 -8.03
CA ALA A 70 -5.94 3.83 -6.72
C ALA A 70 -5.91 2.52 -5.93
N PHE A 71 -7.07 1.82 -5.86
CA PHE A 71 -7.16 0.52 -5.20
C PHE A 71 -6.20 -0.51 -5.82
N ASP A 72 -6.12 -0.60 -7.14
CA ASP A 72 -5.22 -1.53 -7.83
C ASP A 72 -3.74 -1.28 -7.48
N TRP A 73 -3.31 -0.01 -7.44
CA TRP A 73 -1.96 0.35 -7.07
C TRP A 73 -1.65 0.07 -5.59
N TYR A 74 -2.58 0.41 -4.68
CA TYR A 74 -2.44 0.05 -3.27
C TYR A 74 -2.40 -1.47 -3.07
N LEU A 75 -3.22 -2.23 -3.78
CA LEU A 75 -3.24 -3.68 -3.66
C LEU A 75 -1.89 -4.31 -4.08
N ARG A 76 -1.28 -3.80 -5.15
CA ARG A 76 0.05 -4.26 -5.60
C ARG A 76 1.12 -4.02 -4.55
N ALA A 77 1.18 -2.82 -3.97
CA ALA A 77 2.13 -2.49 -2.90
C ALA A 77 1.84 -3.28 -1.61
N SER A 78 0.57 -3.43 -1.25
CA SER A 78 0.15 -4.15 -0.05
C SER A 78 0.56 -5.62 -0.05
N MET A 79 0.49 -6.28 -1.20
CA MET A 79 0.92 -7.68 -1.37
C MET A 79 2.44 -7.87 -1.22
N LYS A 80 3.22 -6.79 -1.27
CA LYS A 80 4.67 -6.76 -0.99
C LYS A 80 4.97 -6.41 0.47
N GLY A 81 3.94 -6.23 1.29
CA GLY A 81 4.08 -5.93 2.71
C GLY A 81 4.24 -4.43 3.01
N HIS A 82 3.93 -3.52 2.06
CA HIS A 82 4.00 -2.08 2.31
C HIS A 82 2.89 -1.64 3.28
N PRO A 83 3.22 -1.16 4.52
CA PRO A 83 2.22 -0.94 5.55
C PRO A 83 1.19 0.14 5.16
N GLY A 84 1.63 1.30 4.67
CA GLY A 84 0.72 2.38 4.24
C GLY A 84 -0.25 1.93 3.14
N ALA A 85 0.22 1.12 2.18
CA ALA A 85 -0.64 0.57 1.14
C ALA A 85 -1.64 -0.45 1.70
N GLN A 86 -1.25 -1.26 2.68
CA GLN A 86 -2.16 -2.18 3.38
C GLN A 86 -3.27 -1.41 4.11
N SER A 87 -2.92 -0.31 4.79
CA SER A 87 -3.89 0.59 5.41
C SER A 87 -4.84 1.19 4.37
N GLY A 88 -4.30 1.64 3.23
CA GLY A 88 -5.08 2.14 2.09
C GLY A 88 -6.08 1.10 1.56
N VAL A 89 -5.65 -0.14 1.35
CA VAL A 89 -6.54 -1.24 0.93
C VAL A 89 -7.63 -1.50 1.97
N GLY A 90 -7.28 -1.49 3.26
CA GLY A 90 -8.22 -1.62 4.36
C GLY A 90 -9.31 -0.55 4.29
N TRP A 91 -8.91 0.71 4.10
CA TRP A 91 -9.85 1.82 3.97
C TRP A 91 -10.79 1.68 2.76
N TYR A 92 -10.27 1.27 1.59
CA TYR A 92 -11.11 1.03 0.42
C TYR A 92 -12.16 -0.05 0.66
N TYR A 93 -11.80 -1.15 1.34
CA TYR A 93 -12.76 -2.19 1.71
C TYR A 93 -13.76 -1.70 2.76
N GLU A 94 -13.35 -0.87 3.73
CA GLU A 94 -14.25 -0.35 4.75
C GLU A 94 -15.36 0.52 4.16
N ILE A 95 -15.02 1.41 3.22
CA ILE A 95 -15.99 2.35 2.65
C ILE A 95 -16.63 1.87 1.35
N GLY A 96 -16.09 0.81 0.72
CA GLY A 96 -16.60 0.24 -0.54
C GLY A 96 -16.38 1.12 -1.77
N ARG A 97 -15.49 2.14 -1.70
CA ARG A 97 -15.29 3.05 -2.82
C ARG A 97 -14.50 2.36 -3.95
N GLY A 98 -15.02 2.44 -5.19
CA GLY A 98 -14.44 1.71 -6.32
C GLY A 98 -14.63 0.20 -6.27
N LEU A 99 -15.34 -0.32 -5.26
CA LEU A 99 -15.68 -1.72 -5.05
C LEU A 99 -17.20 -1.91 -5.11
N PRO A 100 -17.69 -3.14 -5.35
CA PRO A 100 -19.15 -3.41 -5.40
C PRO A 100 -19.88 -3.07 -4.11
N ALA A 101 -19.25 -3.26 -2.94
CA ALA A 101 -19.79 -2.97 -1.61
C ALA A 101 -18.65 -2.91 -0.58
N PRO A 102 -18.90 -2.30 0.61
CA PRO A 102 -18.01 -2.44 1.76
C PRO A 102 -17.83 -3.90 2.19
N ASP A 103 -16.62 -4.23 2.66
CA ASP A 103 -16.27 -5.55 3.18
C ASP A 103 -15.44 -5.39 4.46
N LEU A 104 -16.10 -5.46 5.62
CA LEU A 104 -15.45 -5.25 6.92
C LEU A 104 -14.48 -6.39 7.28
N ILE A 105 -14.71 -7.61 6.76
CA ILE A 105 -13.80 -8.74 6.99
C ILE A 105 -12.44 -8.45 6.34
N ARG A 106 -12.45 -8.02 5.07
CA ARG A 106 -11.22 -7.63 4.37
C ARG A 106 -10.63 -6.34 4.93
N ALA A 107 -11.44 -5.34 5.27
CA ALA A 107 -10.96 -4.11 5.88
C ALA A 107 -10.16 -4.40 7.15
N TYR A 108 -10.74 -5.13 8.09
CA TYR A 108 -10.08 -5.54 9.33
C TYR A 108 -8.80 -6.35 9.05
N THR A 109 -8.88 -7.31 8.12
CA THR A 109 -7.71 -8.12 7.72
C THR A 109 -6.53 -7.24 7.30
N TRP A 110 -6.76 -6.27 6.41
CA TRP A 110 -5.72 -5.40 5.90
C TRP A 110 -5.18 -4.42 6.94
N TYR A 111 -6.02 -3.90 7.83
CA TYR A 111 -5.55 -3.06 8.93
C TYR A 111 -4.67 -3.85 9.92
N VAL A 112 -5.01 -5.11 10.23
CA VAL A 112 -4.16 -5.97 11.07
C VAL A 112 -2.81 -6.23 10.39
N LEU A 113 -2.78 -6.51 9.09
CA LEU A 113 -1.53 -6.72 8.34
C LEU A 113 -0.69 -5.44 8.30
N SER A 114 -1.31 -4.28 8.13
CA SER A 114 -0.65 -2.98 8.17
C SER A 114 -0.01 -2.71 9.53
N ALA A 115 -0.72 -2.96 10.63
CA ALA A 115 -0.19 -2.84 11.98
C ALA A 115 0.99 -3.80 12.22
N ILE A 116 0.93 -5.04 11.74
CA ILE A 116 2.05 -6.00 11.77
C ILE A 116 3.24 -5.45 10.96
N GLY A 117 2.98 -4.78 9.86
CA GLY A 117 3.99 -4.12 9.02
C GLY A 117 4.65 -2.91 9.65
N GLY A 118 4.06 -2.34 10.71
CA GLY A 118 4.60 -1.23 11.48
C GLY A 118 3.90 0.12 11.27
N ASP A 119 2.73 0.14 10.64
CA ASP A 119 1.89 1.36 10.54
C ASP A 119 1.22 1.63 11.90
N PRO A 120 1.56 2.75 12.58
CA PRO A 120 1.03 3.03 13.91
C PRO A 120 -0.47 3.38 13.90
N ASP A 121 -0.99 3.94 12.80
CA ASP A 121 -2.37 4.38 12.69
C ASP A 121 -3.33 3.22 12.35
N ALA A 122 -2.80 2.15 11.79
CA ALA A 122 -3.58 0.97 11.43
C ALA A 122 -4.23 0.28 12.64
N ALA A 123 -3.59 0.34 13.81
CA ALA A 123 -4.15 -0.20 15.06
C ALA A 123 -5.45 0.53 15.46
N ILE A 124 -5.50 1.84 15.26
CA ILE A 124 -6.69 2.65 15.54
C ILE A 124 -7.82 2.26 14.57
N SER A 125 -7.51 2.17 13.28
CA SER A 125 -8.49 1.76 12.25
C SER A 125 -9.03 0.35 12.51
N GLN A 126 -8.16 -0.58 12.91
CA GLN A 126 -8.52 -1.94 13.32
C GLN A 126 -9.53 -1.93 14.47
N GLU A 127 -9.29 -1.14 15.53
CA GLU A 127 -10.17 -1.02 16.68
C GLU A 127 -11.54 -0.44 16.31
N GLU A 128 -11.60 0.51 15.39
CA GLU A 128 -12.87 1.09 14.93
C GLU A 128 -13.67 0.14 14.05
N VAL A 129 -13.02 -0.62 13.19
CA VAL A 129 -13.70 -1.57 12.29
C VAL A 129 -14.24 -2.75 13.08
N VAL A 130 -13.47 -3.30 14.04
CA VAL A 130 -13.90 -4.48 14.82
C VAL A 130 -15.16 -4.23 15.63
N LYS A 131 -15.41 -2.98 16.05
CA LYS A 131 -16.66 -2.60 16.76
C LYS A 131 -17.93 -2.73 15.88
N LYS A 132 -17.75 -2.74 14.57
CA LYS A 132 -18.84 -2.86 13.57
C LYS A 132 -19.07 -4.31 13.12
N MET A 133 -18.20 -5.24 13.54
CA MET A 133 -18.17 -6.63 13.06
C MET A 133 -18.86 -7.58 14.05
N THR A 134 -19.49 -8.60 13.51
CA THR A 134 -19.97 -9.74 14.28
C THR A 134 -18.82 -10.67 14.66
N ARG A 135 -19.03 -11.53 15.66
CA ARG A 135 -18.05 -12.54 16.06
C ARG A 135 -17.67 -13.47 14.90
N GLU A 136 -18.63 -13.89 14.09
CA GLU A 136 -18.40 -14.75 12.94
C GLU A 136 -17.52 -14.08 11.88
N GLU A 137 -17.74 -12.78 11.62
CA GLU A 137 -16.91 -11.99 10.70
C GLU A 137 -15.47 -11.85 11.20
N ILE A 138 -15.29 -11.65 12.52
CA ILE A 138 -13.94 -11.59 13.14
C ILE A 138 -13.23 -12.94 13.00
N GLU A 139 -13.92 -14.05 13.23
CA GLU A 139 -13.35 -15.39 13.05
C GLU A 139 -12.92 -15.63 11.59
N LYS A 140 -13.74 -15.24 10.61
CA LYS A 140 -13.39 -15.29 9.17
C LYS A 140 -12.18 -14.41 8.84
N ALA A 141 -12.11 -13.21 9.40
CA ALA A 141 -10.97 -12.33 9.18
C ALA A 141 -9.68 -12.92 9.75
N HIS A 142 -9.70 -13.57 10.90
CA HIS A 142 -8.53 -14.24 11.47
C HIS A 142 -8.00 -15.36 10.57
N VAL A 143 -8.86 -16.09 9.86
CA VAL A 143 -8.41 -17.07 8.86
C VAL A 143 -7.66 -16.38 7.73
N LEU A 144 -8.23 -15.31 7.15
CA LEU A 144 -7.58 -14.54 6.09
C LEU A 144 -6.25 -13.92 6.54
N ILE A 145 -6.18 -13.39 7.76
CA ILE A 145 -4.94 -12.82 8.33
C ILE A 145 -3.85 -13.90 8.35
N ASN A 146 -4.15 -15.11 8.82
CA ASN A 146 -3.19 -16.18 8.89
C ASN A 146 -2.71 -16.61 7.50
N ASP A 147 -3.61 -16.70 6.52
CA ASP A 147 -3.27 -17.02 5.14
C ASP A 147 -2.34 -15.96 4.53
N TYR A 148 -2.69 -14.67 4.65
CA TYR A 148 -1.87 -13.58 4.12
C TYR A 148 -0.53 -13.43 4.83
N LYS A 149 -0.45 -13.65 6.15
CA LYS A 149 0.81 -13.62 6.90
C LYS A 149 1.85 -14.58 6.35
N VAL A 150 1.44 -15.79 5.98
CA VAL A 150 2.35 -16.80 5.39
C VAL A 150 3.00 -16.29 4.10
N TRP A 151 2.26 -15.51 3.30
CA TRP A 151 2.73 -15.02 2.02
C TRP A 151 3.50 -13.69 2.12
N ILE A 152 2.99 -12.76 2.93
CA ILE A 152 3.53 -11.39 3.01
C ILE A 152 4.67 -11.30 4.02
N TYR A 153 4.59 -12.05 5.11
CA TYR A 153 5.55 -12.02 6.22
C TYR A 153 6.06 -13.44 6.59
N PRO A 154 6.74 -14.14 5.67
CA PRO A 154 7.10 -15.57 5.85
C PRO A 154 8.04 -15.83 7.03
N PHE A 155 8.64 -14.78 7.62
CA PHE A 155 9.61 -14.89 8.72
C PHE A 155 9.19 -14.11 9.98
N ARG A 156 7.91 -13.70 10.10
CA ARG A 156 7.36 -12.98 11.25
C ARG A 156 6.22 -13.73 11.93
#